data_4a101f4305fb2d1f0a24d7fda9a255aa
#
_entry.id   4a101f4305fb2d1f0a24d7fda9a255aa
#
_cell.length_a   1.000
_cell.length_b   1.000
_cell.length_c   1.000
_cell.angle_alpha   90.00
_cell.angle_beta   90.00
_cell.angle_gamma   90.00
#
_symmetry.space_group_name_H-M   'P 1'
#
loop_
_entity.id
_entity.type
_entity.pdbx_description
1 polymer ?
#
loop_
_entity_poly.entity_id
_entity_poly.type
_entity_poly.pdbx_seq_one_letter_code
_entity_poly.pdbx_strand_id
1 'polypeptide(L)'
;MANAFTPDLIAPCGMNCGICKAYLAYSRGVPYKKCEVSHCTGCLVRNKNCTFIRKDCEKLRKKQIRFCYECEDMPCKQLAKLDEYYSARYAMSMVENQKMMKEKGMEEFLKTQAEQYRCSNCGDVISVHDGKCYACGYQADKPKGSNPKHRWVPNRK
;
A
#
# COMPACT_ATOMS: atom_id res chain seq x y z
N MET A 1 -16.33 12.01 5.09
CA MET A 1 -16.30 11.63 3.69
C MET A 1 -15.48 10.41 3.51
N ALA A 2 -16.13 9.41 3.04
CA ALA A 2 -15.47 8.17 2.75
C ALA A 2 -14.44 8.39 1.65
N ASN A 3 -13.20 8.22 2.00
CA ASN A 3 -12.17 8.10 1.04
C ASN A 3 -12.39 6.81 0.30
N ALA A 4 -12.92 6.93 -0.86
CA ALA A 4 -13.24 5.76 -1.66
C ALA A 4 -11.98 5.17 -2.27
N PHE A 5 -11.29 4.33 -1.52
CA PHE A 5 -10.40 3.39 -2.15
C PHE A 5 -11.24 2.40 -2.94
N THR A 6 -10.79 2.06 -4.12
CA THR A 6 -11.46 1.09 -4.99
C THR A 6 -10.62 -0.18 -5.11
N PRO A 7 -11.22 -1.34 -5.44
CA PRO A 7 -10.46 -2.56 -5.63
C PRO A 7 -9.34 -2.45 -6.68
N ASP A 8 -9.51 -1.55 -7.64
CA ASP A 8 -8.51 -1.32 -8.69
C ASP A 8 -7.19 -0.73 -8.16
N LEU A 9 -7.22 -0.16 -6.97
CA LEU A 9 -6.03 0.35 -6.30
C LEU A 9 -5.23 -0.73 -5.59
N ILE A 10 -5.79 -1.92 -5.42
CA ILE A 10 -5.14 -2.98 -4.67
C ILE A 10 -4.32 -3.86 -5.60
N ALA A 11 -3.01 -3.88 -5.39
CA ALA A 11 -2.10 -4.73 -6.13
C ALA A 11 -2.26 -6.21 -5.72
N PRO A 12 -1.85 -7.16 -6.56
CA PRO A 12 -1.97 -8.59 -6.25
C PRO A 12 -1.31 -9.00 -4.93
N CYS A 13 -0.24 -8.34 -4.54
CA CYS A 13 0.46 -8.61 -3.27
C CYS A 13 -0.27 -8.10 -2.03
N GLY A 14 -1.32 -7.31 -2.18
CA GLY A 14 -2.04 -6.69 -1.07
C GLY A 14 -1.65 -5.24 -0.80
N MET A 15 -0.74 -4.67 -1.58
CA MET A 15 -0.41 -3.24 -1.49
C MET A 15 -1.57 -2.41 -1.98
N ASN A 16 -1.98 -1.43 -1.18
CA ASN A 16 -2.96 -0.44 -1.58
C ASN A 16 -2.24 0.74 -2.24
N CYS A 17 -2.38 0.88 -3.55
CA CYS A 17 -1.79 2.02 -4.27
C CYS A 17 -2.34 3.37 -3.80
N GLY A 18 -3.55 3.40 -3.26
CA GLY A 18 -4.16 4.60 -2.69
C GLY A 18 -3.40 5.20 -1.50
N ILE A 19 -2.50 4.45 -0.87
CA ILE A 19 -1.63 4.93 0.21
C ILE A 19 -0.16 5.00 -0.21
N CYS A 20 0.14 4.75 -1.49
CA CYS A 20 1.48 4.84 -2.03
C CYS A 20 1.85 6.30 -2.32
N LYS A 21 3.02 6.74 -1.85
CA LYS A 21 3.46 8.12 -2.05
C LYS A 21 3.49 8.57 -3.50
N ALA A 22 3.91 7.71 -4.41
CA ALA A 22 4.00 8.03 -5.83
C ALA A 22 2.61 8.22 -6.46
N TYR A 23 1.66 7.38 -6.10
CA TYR A 23 0.27 7.53 -6.53
C TYR A 23 -0.37 8.79 -5.93
N LEU A 24 -0.13 9.03 -4.65
CA LEU A 24 -0.67 10.21 -3.96
C LEU A 24 -0.14 11.50 -4.57
N ALA A 25 1.15 11.59 -4.82
CA ALA A 25 1.74 12.75 -5.47
C ALA A 25 1.14 12.98 -6.86
N TYR A 26 1.00 11.93 -7.64
CA TYR A 26 0.36 11.99 -8.96
C TYR A 26 -1.10 12.44 -8.88
N SER A 27 -1.90 11.79 -8.05
CA SER A 27 -3.35 12.01 -7.97
C SER A 27 -3.71 13.36 -7.31
N ARG A 28 -2.83 13.92 -6.45
CA ARG A 28 -3.05 15.23 -5.81
C ARG A 28 -2.37 16.39 -6.54
N GLY A 29 -1.85 16.13 -7.75
CA GLY A 29 -1.27 17.17 -8.56
C GLY A 29 0.04 17.77 -8.05
N VAL A 30 0.76 17.02 -7.20
CA VAL A 30 2.10 17.45 -6.76
C VAL A 30 3.08 17.25 -7.93
N PRO A 31 3.82 18.31 -8.33
CA PRO A 31 4.71 18.20 -9.49
C PRO A 31 5.77 17.13 -9.33
N TYR A 32 6.05 16.41 -10.42
CA TYR A 32 7.18 15.49 -10.47
C TYR A 32 8.49 16.25 -10.23
N LYS A 33 9.35 15.66 -9.42
CA LYS A 33 10.70 16.20 -9.19
C LYS A 33 11.69 15.06 -9.10
N LYS A 34 12.64 15.06 -10.04
CA LYS A 34 13.65 14.00 -10.13
C LYS A 34 14.29 13.74 -8.75
N CYS A 35 14.36 12.49 -8.36
CA CYS A 35 14.91 12.01 -7.09
C CYS A 35 14.13 12.41 -5.82
N GLU A 36 13.10 13.23 -5.92
CA GLU A 36 12.33 13.67 -4.76
C GLU A 36 10.86 13.28 -4.82
N VAL A 37 10.19 13.56 -5.94
CA VAL A 37 8.77 13.29 -6.11
C VAL A 37 8.54 12.39 -7.32
N SER A 38 8.19 11.14 -7.06
CA SER A 38 7.85 10.18 -8.10
C SER A 38 6.35 10.20 -8.37
N HIS A 39 5.97 9.87 -9.61
CA HIS A 39 4.57 9.70 -10.00
C HIS A 39 4.30 8.25 -10.39
N CYS A 40 3.11 7.75 -10.04
CA CYS A 40 2.65 6.42 -10.43
C CYS A 40 1.14 6.43 -10.61
N THR A 41 0.66 5.81 -11.66
CA THR A 41 -0.78 5.71 -11.96
C THR A 41 -1.46 4.52 -11.27
N GLY A 42 -0.72 3.75 -10.49
CA GLY A 42 -1.20 2.55 -9.81
C GLY A 42 -0.64 1.27 -10.41
N CYS A 43 -0.45 0.26 -9.57
CA CYS A 43 0.19 -0.99 -9.98
C CYS A 43 -0.58 -1.75 -11.05
N LEU A 44 -1.90 -1.78 -10.99
CA LEU A 44 -2.73 -2.48 -11.98
C LEU A 44 -2.75 -1.73 -13.31
N VAL A 45 -2.91 -0.41 -13.28
CA VAL A 45 -2.93 0.44 -14.49
C VAL A 45 -1.57 0.41 -15.18
N ARG A 46 -0.51 0.58 -14.41
CA ARG A 46 0.85 0.61 -14.93
C ARG A 46 1.30 -0.73 -15.48
N ASN A 47 0.79 -1.82 -14.93
CA ASN A 47 1.10 -3.19 -15.35
C ASN A 47 2.60 -3.48 -15.45
N LYS A 48 3.41 -2.78 -14.69
CA LYS A 48 4.86 -3.00 -14.58
C LYS A 48 5.18 -3.65 -13.25
N ASN A 49 6.44 -3.90 -13.04
CA ASN A 49 7.01 -4.61 -11.89
C ASN A 49 6.85 -3.88 -10.55
N CYS A 50 5.81 -3.09 -10.37
CA CYS A 50 5.55 -2.45 -9.08
C CYS A 50 5.30 -3.46 -7.98
N THR A 51 4.80 -4.62 -8.36
CA THR A 51 4.80 -5.77 -7.51
C THR A 51 5.87 -6.70 -8.05
N PHE A 52 6.98 -6.75 -7.38
CA PHE A 52 8.05 -7.71 -7.66
C PHE A 52 7.52 -9.14 -7.78
N ILE A 53 6.40 -9.40 -7.12
CA ILE A 53 5.70 -10.69 -7.13
C ILE A 53 5.17 -11.05 -8.50
N ARG A 54 4.58 -10.09 -9.22
CA ARG A 54 3.97 -10.38 -10.52
C ARG A 54 5.00 -10.84 -11.54
N LYS A 55 6.19 -10.26 -11.50
CA LYS A 55 7.28 -10.62 -12.41
C LYS A 55 7.64 -12.11 -12.28
N ASP A 56 7.67 -12.61 -11.05
CA ASP A 56 8.17 -13.94 -10.74
C ASP A 56 7.05 -14.95 -10.46
N CYS A 57 5.79 -14.54 -10.53
CA CYS A 57 4.66 -15.41 -10.30
C CYS A 57 3.93 -15.76 -11.61
N GLU A 58 4.02 -17.00 -12.01
CA GLU A 58 3.38 -17.51 -13.23
C GLU A 58 1.86 -17.38 -13.17
N LYS A 59 1.25 -17.70 -12.02
CA LYS A 59 -0.20 -17.65 -11.84
C LYS A 59 -0.74 -16.22 -12.05
N LEU A 60 -0.03 -15.22 -11.56
CA LEU A 60 -0.40 -13.82 -11.77
C LEU A 60 -0.18 -13.38 -13.23
N ARG A 61 0.91 -13.81 -13.85
CA ARG A 61 1.20 -13.48 -15.25
C ARG A 61 0.17 -14.08 -16.20
N LYS A 62 -0.24 -15.30 -15.93
CA LYS A 62 -1.27 -16.02 -16.74
C LYS A 62 -2.69 -15.65 -16.34
N LYS A 63 -2.87 -14.72 -15.42
CA LYS A 63 -4.19 -14.29 -14.90
C LYS A 63 -5.04 -15.43 -14.33
N GLN A 64 -4.40 -16.46 -13.80
CA GLN A 64 -5.06 -17.57 -13.13
C GLN A 64 -5.59 -17.15 -11.76
N ILE A 65 -4.92 -16.21 -11.13
CA ILE A 65 -5.36 -15.56 -9.90
C ILE A 65 -5.22 -14.05 -10.06
N ARG A 66 -6.05 -13.30 -9.34
CA ARG A 66 -5.99 -11.84 -9.29
C ARG A 66 -5.20 -11.35 -8.07
N PHE A 67 -5.38 -12.00 -6.93
CA PHE A 67 -4.72 -11.68 -5.66
C PHE A 67 -4.02 -12.91 -5.08
N CYS A 68 -2.95 -12.67 -4.33
CA CYS A 68 -2.18 -13.76 -3.73
C CYS A 68 -3.00 -14.63 -2.77
N TYR A 69 -4.05 -14.08 -2.13
CA TYR A 69 -4.89 -14.89 -1.23
C TYR A 69 -5.70 -15.99 -1.95
N GLU A 70 -5.81 -15.91 -3.26
CA GLU A 70 -6.43 -16.97 -4.08
C GLU A 70 -5.49 -18.13 -4.33
N CYS A 71 -4.21 -18.00 -4.00
CA CYS A 71 -3.19 -19.01 -4.19
C CYS A 71 -3.12 -19.95 -2.99
N GLU A 72 -3.07 -21.25 -3.25
CA GLU A 72 -2.92 -22.29 -2.22
C GLU A 72 -1.59 -22.18 -1.46
N ASP A 73 -0.56 -21.68 -2.13
CA ASP A 73 0.80 -21.56 -1.57
C ASP A 73 1.01 -20.26 -0.77
N MET A 74 -0.02 -19.47 -0.54
CA MET A 74 0.11 -18.23 0.22
C MET A 74 0.33 -18.48 1.72
N PRO A 75 1.36 -17.88 2.35
CA PRO A 75 2.37 -17.00 1.74
C PRO A 75 3.50 -17.80 1.06
N CYS A 76 3.78 -17.47 -0.19
CA CYS A 76 4.94 -18.02 -0.88
C CYS A 76 6.22 -17.27 -0.47
N LYS A 77 7.38 -17.78 -0.87
CA LYS A 77 8.67 -17.16 -0.54
C LYS A 77 8.76 -15.69 -0.96
N GLN A 78 8.23 -15.36 -2.12
CA GLN A 78 8.28 -14.00 -2.65
C GLN A 78 7.40 -13.06 -1.87
N LEU A 79 6.18 -13.48 -1.55
CA LEU A 79 5.27 -12.70 -0.72
C LEU A 79 5.84 -12.52 0.69
N ALA A 80 6.44 -13.57 1.25
CA ALA A 80 7.08 -13.50 2.57
C ALA A 80 8.23 -12.50 2.60
N LYS A 81 9.06 -12.43 1.56
CA LYS A 81 10.12 -11.44 1.44
C LYS A 81 9.59 -10.02 1.36
N LEU A 82 8.56 -9.82 0.57
CA LEU A 82 7.92 -8.51 0.43
C LEU A 82 7.26 -8.10 1.75
N ASP A 83 6.61 -9.03 2.41
CA ASP A 83 6.00 -8.83 3.73
C ASP A 83 7.04 -8.39 4.77
N GLU A 84 8.16 -9.09 4.83
CA GLU A 84 9.26 -8.73 5.72
C GLU A 84 9.79 -7.33 5.45
N TYR A 85 9.99 -6.99 4.17
CA TYR A 85 10.46 -5.66 3.77
C TYR A 85 9.51 -4.55 4.21
N TYR A 86 8.21 -4.70 3.95
CA TYR A 86 7.22 -3.70 4.32
C TYR A 86 6.95 -3.66 5.82
N SER A 87 6.94 -4.79 6.49
CA SER A 87 6.77 -4.86 7.94
C SER A 87 7.90 -4.15 8.67
N ALA A 88 9.13 -4.38 8.21
CA ALA A 88 10.31 -3.75 8.82
C ALA A 88 10.39 -2.25 8.59
N ARG A 89 9.96 -1.77 7.43
CA ARG A 89 10.11 -0.36 7.02
C ARG A 89 8.89 0.49 7.28
N TYR A 90 7.72 -0.06 7.07
CA TYR A 90 6.47 0.71 7.04
C TYR A 90 5.41 0.20 8.01
N ALA A 91 5.74 -0.78 8.81
CA ALA A 91 4.81 -1.42 9.75
C ALA A 91 3.52 -1.92 9.05
N MET A 92 3.65 -2.38 7.83
CA MET A 92 2.55 -2.93 7.05
C MET A 92 2.89 -4.36 6.62
N SER A 93 1.96 -5.30 6.86
CA SER A 93 2.09 -6.69 6.47
C SER A 93 1.24 -6.99 5.25
N MET A 94 1.88 -7.44 4.17
CA MET A 94 1.19 -7.91 2.98
C MET A 94 0.40 -9.19 3.25
N VAL A 95 0.94 -10.06 4.08
CA VAL A 95 0.27 -11.31 4.47
C VAL A 95 -1.00 -11.02 5.26
N GLU A 96 -0.96 -10.10 6.21
CA GLU A 96 -2.14 -9.70 6.98
C GLU A 96 -3.19 -9.03 6.08
N ASN A 97 -2.75 -8.22 5.11
CA ASN A 97 -3.65 -7.63 4.13
C ASN A 97 -4.37 -8.72 3.32
N GLN A 98 -3.66 -9.74 2.87
CA GLN A 98 -4.24 -10.87 2.14
C GLN A 98 -5.24 -11.63 3.01
N LYS A 99 -4.90 -11.91 4.25
CA LYS A 99 -5.81 -12.59 5.19
C LYS A 99 -7.07 -11.79 5.40
N MET A 100 -6.96 -10.50 5.60
CA MET A 100 -8.13 -9.64 5.79
C MET A 100 -9.05 -9.64 4.58
N MET A 101 -8.48 -9.51 3.37
CA MET A 101 -9.27 -9.57 2.13
C MET A 101 -9.98 -10.91 1.97
N LYS A 102 -9.30 -12.00 2.29
CA LYS A 102 -9.86 -13.35 2.21
C LYS A 102 -10.97 -13.60 3.24
N GLU A 103 -10.75 -13.21 4.48
CA GLU A 103 -11.63 -13.51 5.61
C GLU A 103 -12.78 -12.54 5.75
N LYS A 104 -12.53 -11.25 5.55
CA LYS A 104 -13.50 -10.17 5.77
C LYS A 104 -14.02 -9.53 4.49
N GLY A 105 -13.39 -9.82 3.37
CA GLY A 105 -13.76 -9.29 2.06
C GLY A 105 -13.06 -7.99 1.71
N MET A 106 -13.10 -7.67 0.43
CA MET A 106 -12.44 -6.48 -0.13
C MET A 106 -13.01 -5.18 0.44
N GLU A 107 -14.32 -5.09 0.58
CA GLU A 107 -14.99 -3.88 1.07
C GLU A 107 -14.54 -3.51 2.48
N GLU A 108 -14.49 -4.48 3.39
CA GLU A 108 -14.04 -4.25 4.76
C GLU A 108 -12.55 -3.92 4.82
N PHE A 109 -11.75 -4.54 3.98
CA PHE A 109 -10.33 -4.21 3.84
C PHE A 109 -10.13 -2.75 3.42
N LEU A 110 -10.84 -2.30 2.39
CA LEU A 110 -10.75 -0.92 1.89
C LEU A 110 -11.19 0.09 2.95
N LYS A 111 -12.23 -0.21 3.68
CA LYS A 111 -12.73 0.62 4.78
C LYS A 111 -11.69 0.75 5.89
N THR A 112 -11.11 -0.37 6.30
CA THR A 112 -10.07 -0.40 7.34
C THR A 112 -8.85 0.42 6.90
N GLN A 113 -8.43 0.29 5.65
CA GLN A 113 -7.34 1.08 5.09
C GLN A 113 -7.64 2.57 5.10
N ALA A 114 -8.85 2.96 4.75
CA ALA A 114 -9.27 4.36 4.74
C ALA A 114 -9.24 4.97 6.15
N GLU A 115 -9.66 4.23 7.15
CA GLU A 115 -9.62 4.66 8.55
C GLU A 115 -8.19 4.76 9.08
N GLN A 116 -7.38 3.74 8.79
CA GLN A 116 -6.01 3.64 9.30
C GLN A 116 -5.09 4.73 8.73
N TYR A 117 -5.24 5.07 7.46
CA TYR A 117 -4.39 6.02 6.77
C TYR A 117 -5.05 7.39 6.58
N ARG A 118 -6.00 7.72 7.39
CA ARG A 118 -6.67 9.01 7.36
C ARG A 118 -5.79 10.11 7.95
N CYS A 119 -5.66 11.22 7.25
CA CYS A 119 -4.96 12.39 7.75
C CYS A 119 -5.75 13.05 8.88
N SER A 120 -5.12 13.23 10.04
CA SER A 120 -5.74 13.86 11.19
C SER A 120 -5.98 15.37 10.99
N ASN A 121 -5.28 15.99 10.04
CA ASN A 121 -5.42 17.41 9.77
C ASN A 121 -6.54 17.72 8.77
N CYS A 122 -6.57 17.06 7.62
CA CYS A 122 -7.54 17.38 6.56
C CYS A 122 -8.50 16.25 6.19
N GLY A 123 -8.30 15.05 6.73
CA GLY A 123 -9.14 13.88 6.43
C GLY A 123 -8.79 13.14 5.14
N ASP A 124 -7.84 13.62 4.36
CA ASP A 124 -7.35 12.89 3.18
C ASP A 124 -6.43 11.73 3.59
N VAL A 125 -5.56 11.26 2.75
CA VAL A 125 -4.76 10.05 2.96
C VAL A 125 -3.33 10.41 3.39
N ILE A 126 -2.81 9.65 4.36
CA ILE A 126 -1.40 9.67 4.73
C ILE A 126 -0.68 8.55 4.00
N SER A 127 0.45 8.86 3.38
CA SER A 127 1.28 7.86 2.70
C SER A 127 1.88 6.84 3.67
N VAL A 128 1.82 5.57 3.30
CA VAL A 128 2.48 4.50 4.05
C VAL A 128 4.01 4.61 4.02
N HIS A 129 4.56 5.22 2.98
CA HIS A 129 6.00 5.27 2.76
C HIS A 129 6.70 6.35 3.59
N ASP A 130 6.11 7.52 3.70
CA ASP A 130 6.74 8.69 4.35
C ASP A 130 5.88 9.38 5.40
N GLY A 131 4.66 8.93 5.62
CA GLY A 131 3.75 9.51 6.61
C GLY A 131 3.24 10.90 6.26
N LYS A 132 3.40 11.32 5.02
CA LYS A 132 3.01 12.65 4.56
C LYS A 132 1.61 12.64 3.93
N CYS A 133 0.84 13.68 4.21
CA CYS A 133 -0.39 13.96 3.49
C CYS A 133 -0.08 14.85 2.28
N TYR A 134 -0.31 14.33 1.08
CA TYR A 134 -0.03 15.06 -0.15
C TYR A 134 -1.10 16.09 -0.52
N ALA A 135 -2.22 16.13 0.21
CA ALA A 135 -3.26 17.14 0.05
C ALA A 135 -2.97 18.40 0.86
N CYS A 136 -2.59 18.26 2.13
CA CYS A 136 -2.39 19.42 3.03
C CYS A 136 -0.95 19.59 3.52
N GLY A 137 -0.04 18.67 3.23
CA GLY A 137 1.35 18.75 3.66
C GLY A 137 1.61 18.28 5.09
N TYR A 138 0.58 17.81 5.81
CA TYR A 138 0.75 17.30 7.17
C TYR A 138 1.75 16.15 7.20
N GLN A 139 2.65 16.17 8.17
CA GLN A 139 3.62 15.10 8.40
C GLN A 139 3.32 14.42 9.73
N ALA A 140 3.00 13.12 9.66
CA ALA A 140 2.78 12.34 10.88
C ALA A 140 4.10 12.07 11.60
N ASP A 141 4.04 12.05 12.93
CA ASP A 141 5.21 11.78 13.76
C ASP A 141 5.69 10.34 13.58
N LYS A 142 7.01 10.19 13.47
CA LYS A 142 7.62 8.87 13.45
C LYS A 142 7.62 8.28 14.87
N PRO A 143 7.27 7.01 15.04
CA PRO A 143 7.29 6.37 16.35
C PRO A 143 8.69 6.35 16.93
N LYS A 144 8.79 6.71 18.20
CA LYS A 144 10.04 6.59 18.95
C LYS A 144 10.41 5.12 19.12
N GLY A 145 11.70 4.79 19.05
CA GLY A 145 12.21 3.45 19.28
C GLY A 145 12.05 2.46 18.13
N SER A 146 11.46 2.87 17.04
CA SER A 146 11.48 2.08 15.82
C SER A 146 12.82 2.22 15.11
N ASN A 147 13.16 1.25 14.26
CA ASN A 147 14.38 1.30 13.46
C ASN A 147 14.54 2.70 12.86
N PRO A 148 15.61 3.45 13.21
CA PRO A 148 15.73 4.87 12.84
C PRO A 148 15.71 5.13 11.34
N LYS A 149 15.93 4.11 10.54
CA LYS A 149 15.99 4.29 9.09
C LYS A 149 14.61 4.38 8.44
N HIS A 150 13.53 3.84 9.03
CA HIS A 150 12.37 3.59 8.18
C HIS A 150 10.99 3.54 8.83
N ARG A 151 10.86 3.68 10.14
CA ARG A 151 9.53 3.39 10.69
C ARG A 151 8.69 4.62 10.93
N TRP A 152 7.82 4.79 10.03
CA TRP A 152 6.59 5.49 10.29
C TRP A 152 5.48 4.45 10.52
N VAL A 153 4.72 4.61 11.58
CA VAL A 153 3.55 3.76 11.86
C VAL A 153 2.32 4.64 11.75
N PRO A 154 1.38 4.30 10.86
CA PRO A 154 0.15 5.07 10.76
C PRO A 154 -0.64 4.98 12.06
N ASN A 155 -1.51 5.96 12.28
CA ASN A 155 -2.38 5.98 13.45
C ASN A 155 -3.18 4.69 13.55
N ARG A 156 -2.83 3.86 14.51
CA ARG A 156 -3.62 2.68 14.83
C ARG A 156 -4.62 3.08 15.89
N LYS A 157 -5.85 2.84 15.59
CA LYS A 157 -6.88 2.85 16.63
C LYS A 157 -6.82 1.56 17.41
#